data_93d1b8c92cf16b9d0affbbf826e0bc82
#
_entry.id   93d1b8c92cf16b9d0affbbf826e0bc82
#
_cell.length_a   1.000
_cell.length_b   1.000
_cell.length_c   1.000
_cell.angle_alpha   90.00
_cell.angle_beta   90.00
_cell.angle_gamma   90.00
#
_symmetry.space_group_name_H-M   'P 1'
#
loop_
_entity.id
_entity.type
_entity.pdbx_description
1 polymer ?
#
loop_
_entity_poly.entity_id
_entity_poly.type
_entity_poly.pdbx_seq_one_letter_code
_entity_poly.pdbx_strand_id
1 'polypeptide(L)'
;FSDLFFAFTHQADHFLLVELILTGITSLLHIPALYMEYLARQEVLTSLQYNLFSLAWGAAEIILAILLTLGFRLAVFLLLDQPEMSPLGALRQSMQLLRGWKKKLLYLEFSFSGMYLLGLLSVGIGFFWITPYYETTFAFFYREVTGETRGQEN
;
A
#
# COMPACT_ATOMS: atom_id res chain seq x y z
N PHE A 1 -9.54 -5.58 25.62
CA PHE A 1 -8.15 -5.97 25.25
C PHE A 1 -8.10 -7.28 24.47
N SER A 2 -9.05 -8.23 24.71
CA SER A 2 -9.15 -9.50 23.97
C SER A 2 -9.38 -9.29 22.47
N ASP A 3 -10.16 -8.28 22.08
CA ASP A 3 -10.55 -8.03 20.69
C ASP A 3 -9.38 -7.51 19.83
N LEU A 4 -8.42 -6.82 20.45
CA LEU A 4 -7.19 -6.38 19.80
C LEU A 4 -6.28 -7.55 19.39
N PHE A 5 -6.28 -8.63 20.17
CA PHE A 5 -5.48 -9.84 19.90
C PHE A 5 -6.25 -10.87 19.08
N PHE A 6 -7.57 -10.74 18.93
CA PHE A 6 -8.38 -11.68 18.17
C PHE A 6 -7.95 -11.78 16.71
N ALA A 7 -7.70 -10.66 16.06
CA ALA A 7 -7.21 -10.62 14.68
C ALA A 7 -5.85 -11.31 14.54
N PHE A 8 -4.94 -11.13 15.52
CA PHE A 8 -3.62 -11.76 15.52
C PHE A 8 -3.65 -13.27 15.78
N THR A 9 -4.64 -13.78 16.50
CA THR A 9 -4.70 -15.20 16.89
C THR A 9 -5.51 -16.05 15.92
N HIS A 10 -6.54 -15.48 15.25
CA HIS A 10 -7.48 -16.25 14.42
C HIS A 10 -7.33 -16.02 12.92
N GLN A 11 -6.68 -14.93 12.50
CA GLN A 11 -6.53 -14.56 11.08
C GLN A 11 -5.10 -14.19 10.69
N ALA A 12 -4.13 -14.49 11.55
CA ALA A 12 -2.72 -14.21 11.28
C ALA A 12 -2.26 -14.78 9.94
N ASP A 13 -2.73 -15.97 9.57
CA ASP A 13 -2.40 -16.65 8.33
C ASP A 13 -2.84 -15.85 7.10
N HIS A 14 -4.03 -15.24 7.14
CA HIS A 14 -4.55 -14.44 6.03
C HIS A 14 -3.76 -13.13 5.87
N PHE A 15 -3.41 -12.46 6.97
CA PHE A 15 -2.59 -11.25 6.93
C PHE A 15 -1.18 -11.55 6.45
N LEU A 16 -0.56 -12.62 6.93
CA LEU A 16 0.76 -13.07 6.49
C LEU A 16 0.78 -13.41 5.00
N LEU A 17 -0.27 -14.05 4.48
CA LEU A 17 -0.38 -14.35 3.06
C LEU A 17 -0.49 -13.07 2.21
N VAL A 18 -1.27 -12.09 2.64
CA VAL A 18 -1.40 -10.79 1.96
C VAL A 18 -0.05 -10.08 1.93
N GLU A 19 0.67 -10.01 3.06
CA GLU A 19 2.01 -9.44 3.15
C GLU A 19 3.04 -10.19 2.32
N LEU A 20 2.98 -11.52 2.29
CA LEU A 20 3.87 -12.34 1.47
C LEU A 20 3.66 -12.07 -0.03
N ILE A 21 2.41 -11.97 -0.46
CA ILE A 21 2.05 -11.63 -1.85
C ILE A 21 2.58 -10.23 -2.20
N LEU A 22 2.37 -9.23 -1.33
CA LEU A 22 2.86 -7.88 -1.54
C LEU A 22 4.39 -7.85 -1.68
N THR A 23 5.09 -8.49 -0.74
CA THR A 23 6.54 -8.59 -0.75
C THR A 23 7.06 -9.32 -1.99
N GLY A 24 6.38 -10.38 -2.43
CA GLY A 24 6.71 -11.10 -3.65
C GLY A 24 6.56 -10.22 -4.90
N ILE A 25 5.46 -9.49 -5.02
CA ILE A 25 5.23 -8.57 -6.14
C ILE A 25 6.27 -7.44 -6.16
N THR A 26 6.54 -6.80 -5.03
CA THR A 26 7.52 -5.72 -4.95
C THR A 26 8.94 -6.21 -5.24
N SER A 27 9.30 -7.41 -4.79
CA SER A 27 10.58 -8.03 -5.12
C SER A 27 10.74 -8.32 -6.62
N LEU A 28 9.68 -8.81 -7.28
CA LEU A 28 9.68 -9.04 -8.73
C LEU A 28 9.83 -7.74 -9.52
N LEU A 29 9.24 -6.65 -9.05
CA LEU A 29 9.36 -5.33 -9.67
C LEU A 29 10.80 -4.78 -9.60
N HIS A 30 11.60 -5.24 -8.64
CA HIS A 30 13.00 -4.82 -8.50
C HIS A 30 13.95 -5.51 -9.50
N ILE A 31 13.54 -6.60 -10.14
CA ILE A 31 14.38 -7.38 -11.07
C ILE A 31 14.94 -6.53 -12.22
N PRO A 32 14.15 -5.67 -12.93
CA PRO A 32 14.69 -4.84 -13.99
C PRO A 32 15.76 -3.87 -13.52
N ALA A 33 15.64 -3.31 -12.31
CA ALA A 33 16.66 -2.43 -11.74
C ALA A 33 17.98 -3.18 -11.51
N LEU A 34 17.90 -4.39 -10.95
CA LEU A 34 19.07 -5.26 -10.73
C LEU A 34 19.75 -5.64 -12.06
N TYR A 35 18.96 -5.94 -13.10
CA TYR A 35 19.49 -6.25 -14.42
C TYR A 35 20.20 -5.07 -15.05
N MET A 36 19.65 -3.86 -14.96
CA MET A 36 20.30 -2.65 -15.48
C MET A 36 21.56 -2.29 -14.69
N GLU A 37 21.56 -2.50 -13.37
CA GLU A 37 22.77 -2.35 -12.55
C GLU A 37 23.87 -3.33 -12.99
N TYR A 38 23.51 -4.59 -13.26
CA TYR A 38 24.44 -5.59 -13.80
C TYR A 38 25.05 -5.13 -15.13
N LEU A 39 24.25 -4.63 -16.09
CA LEU A 39 24.74 -4.13 -17.38
C LEU A 39 25.64 -2.90 -17.20
N ALA A 40 25.33 -2.02 -16.26
CA ALA A 40 26.17 -0.87 -15.96
C ALA A 40 27.54 -1.28 -15.39
N ARG A 41 27.58 -2.31 -14.53
CA ARG A 41 28.84 -2.88 -14.01
C ARG A 41 29.71 -3.55 -15.08
N GLN A 42 29.08 -4.03 -16.17
CA GLN A 42 29.77 -4.60 -17.33
C GLN A 42 30.21 -3.53 -18.37
N GLU A 43 30.07 -2.25 -18.03
CA GLU A 43 30.40 -1.10 -18.92
C GLU A 43 29.59 -1.11 -20.24
N VAL A 44 28.51 -1.86 -20.32
CA VAL A 44 27.62 -1.92 -21.49
C VAL A 44 26.81 -0.64 -21.61
N LEU A 45 26.49 0.01 -20.48
CA LEU A 45 25.74 1.25 -20.43
C LEU A 45 26.63 2.43 -20.04
N THR A 46 26.38 3.57 -20.66
CA THR A 46 26.96 4.82 -20.16
C THR A 46 26.35 5.23 -18.82
N SER A 47 27.10 5.95 -18.00
CA SER A 47 26.62 6.45 -16.71
C SER A 47 25.34 7.29 -16.86
N LEU A 48 25.21 8.05 -17.96
CA LEU A 48 24.01 8.85 -18.23
C LEU A 48 22.79 7.95 -18.50
N GLN A 49 22.94 6.90 -19.32
CA GLN A 49 21.86 5.96 -19.64
C GLN A 49 21.37 5.23 -18.36
N TYR A 50 22.30 4.77 -17.54
CA TYR A 50 21.98 4.13 -16.27
C TYR A 50 21.24 5.07 -15.33
N ASN A 51 21.72 6.31 -15.15
CA ASN A 51 21.11 7.28 -14.26
C ASN A 51 19.70 7.69 -14.71
N LEU A 52 19.49 7.89 -16.01
CA LEU A 52 18.16 8.20 -16.56
C LEU A 52 17.19 7.03 -16.37
N PHE A 53 17.64 5.81 -16.63
CA PHE A 53 16.83 4.62 -16.39
C PHE A 53 16.48 4.46 -14.90
N SER A 54 17.48 4.53 -14.00
CA SER A 54 17.28 4.34 -12.56
C SER A 54 16.33 5.38 -11.97
N LEU A 55 16.40 6.64 -12.42
CA LEU A 55 15.48 7.70 -12.02
C LEU A 55 14.05 7.42 -12.49
N ALA A 56 13.88 7.09 -13.77
CA ALA A 56 12.57 6.81 -14.36
C ALA A 56 11.93 5.53 -13.77
N TRP A 57 12.73 4.47 -13.64
CA TRP A 57 12.27 3.20 -13.06
C TRP A 57 11.95 3.35 -11.57
N GLY A 58 12.82 3.99 -10.80
CA GLY A 58 12.59 4.25 -9.37
C GLY A 58 11.33 5.07 -9.12
N ALA A 59 11.07 6.10 -9.94
CA ALA A 59 9.82 6.86 -9.86
C ALA A 59 8.59 5.99 -10.15
N ALA A 60 8.65 5.15 -11.19
CA ALA A 60 7.57 4.23 -11.53
C ALA A 60 7.34 3.19 -10.43
N GLU A 61 8.42 2.65 -9.86
CA GLU A 61 8.38 1.68 -8.76
C GLU A 61 7.74 2.28 -7.49
N ILE A 62 8.11 3.51 -7.12
CA ILE A 62 7.50 4.22 -6.00
C ILE A 62 5.99 4.41 -6.22
N ILE A 63 5.58 4.88 -7.39
CA ILE A 63 4.16 5.08 -7.71
C ILE A 63 3.40 3.75 -7.63
N LEU A 64 3.97 2.70 -8.19
CA LEU A 64 3.34 1.37 -8.18
C LEU A 64 3.30 0.77 -6.78
N ALA A 65 4.36 0.92 -5.98
CA ALA A 65 4.41 0.50 -4.60
C ALA A 65 3.33 1.20 -3.76
N ILE A 66 3.16 2.51 -3.92
CA ILE A 66 2.09 3.27 -3.26
C ILE A 66 0.71 2.70 -3.64
N LEU A 67 0.44 2.51 -4.93
CA LEU A 67 -0.85 1.98 -5.41
C LEU A 67 -1.13 0.56 -4.90
N LEU A 68 -0.11 -0.29 -4.86
CA LEU A 68 -0.21 -1.65 -4.32
C LEU A 68 -0.48 -1.61 -2.81
N THR A 69 0.32 -0.87 -2.05
CA THR A 69 0.17 -0.76 -0.59
C THR A 69 -1.24 -0.27 -0.22
N LEU A 70 -1.76 0.72 -0.93
CA LEU A 70 -3.12 1.24 -0.72
C LEU A 70 -4.18 0.18 -1.02
N GLY A 71 -4.02 -0.58 -2.12
CA GLY A 71 -4.90 -1.69 -2.47
C GLY A 71 -4.90 -2.80 -1.42
N PHE A 72 -3.71 -3.17 -0.95
CA PHE A 72 -3.56 -4.19 0.09
C PHE A 72 -4.15 -3.74 1.42
N ARG A 73 -3.96 -2.48 1.79
CA ARG A 73 -4.52 -1.91 3.01
C ARG A 73 -6.04 -1.99 3.03
N LEU A 74 -6.69 -1.65 1.92
CA LEU A 74 -8.14 -1.79 1.77
C LEU A 74 -8.58 -3.26 1.87
N ALA A 75 -7.78 -4.20 1.34
CA ALA A 75 -8.04 -5.63 1.45
C ALA A 75 -7.99 -6.13 2.91
N VAL A 76 -7.07 -5.59 3.72
CA VAL A 76 -7.00 -5.90 5.16
C VAL A 76 -8.28 -5.47 5.88
N PHE A 77 -8.81 -4.28 5.59
CA PHE A 77 -10.10 -3.83 6.16
C PHE A 77 -11.27 -4.70 5.70
N LEU A 78 -11.28 -5.13 4.43
CA LEU A 78 -12.29 -6.07 3.92
C LEU A 78 -12.25 -7.42 4.63
N LEU A 79 -11.06 -7.95 4.93
CA LEU A 79 -10.90 -9.20 5.69
C LEU A 79 -11.36 -9.07 7.15
N LEU A 80 -11.18 -7.90 7.76
CA LEU A 80 -11.71 -7.63 9.10
C LEU A 80 -13.23 -7.56 9.13
N ASP A 81 -13.83 -6.98 8.09
CA ASP A 81 -15.29 -6.86 7.94
C ASP A 81 -15.95 -8.19 7.55
N GLN A 82 -15.26 -9.00 6.74
CA GLN A 82 -15.76 -10.28 6.20
C GLN A 82 -14.71 -11.40 6.40
N PRO A 83 -14.64 -11.97 7.60
CA PRO A 83 -13.64 -12.99 7.96
C PRO A 83 -13.67 -14.25 7.09
N GLU A 84 -14.82 -14.57 6.52
CA GLU A 84 -15.03 -15.73 5.64
C GLU A 84 -14.48 -15.52 4.22
N MET A 85 -14.06 -14.29 3.90
CA MET A 85 -13.54 -13.97 2.57
C MET A 85 -12.12 -14.51 2.39
N SER A 86 -11.85 -15.10 1.21
CA SER A 86 -10.48 -15.51 0.88
C SER A 86 -9.55 -14.29 0.70
N PRO A 87 -8.26 -14.38 1.06
CA PRO A 87 -7.30 -13.29 0.91
C PRO A 87 -7.21 -12.75 -0.52
N LEU A 88 -7.24 -13.64 -1.53
CA LEU A 88 -7.25 -13.26 -2.94
C LEU A 88 -8.57 -12.59 -3.36
N GLY A 89 -9.69 -13.01 -2.77
CA GLY A 89 -11.00 -12.38 -2.96
C GLY A 89 -11.01 -10.95 -2.45
N ALA A 90 -10.53 -10.74 -1.22
CA ALA A 90 -10.40 -9.44 -0.60
C ALA A 90 -9.49 -8.49 -1.42
N LEU A 91 -8.36 -9.01 -1.91
CA LEU A 91 -7.45 -8.27 -2.76
C LEU A 91 -8.09 -7.84 -4.08
N ARG A 92 -8.80 -8.77 -4.75
CA ARG A 92 -9.51 -8.48 -6.00
C ARG A 92 -10.61 -7.44 -5.80
N GLN A 93 -11.38 -7.57 -4.73
CA GLN A 93 -12.44 -6.63 -4.40
C GLN A 93 -11.90 -5.25 -4.02
N SER A 94 -10.81 -5.17 -3.25
CA SER A 94 -10.15 -3.91 -2.90
C SER A 94 -9.67 -3.15 -4.15
N MET A 95 -9.08 -3.87 -5.11
CA MET A 95 -8.64 -3.27 -6.38
C MET A 95 -9.80 -2.80 -7.26
N GLN A 96 -10.95 -3.46 -7.19
CA GLN A 96 -12.19 -3.01 -7.88
C GLN A 96 -12.75 -1.75 -7.23
N LEU A 97 -12.85 -1.72 -5.90
CA LEU A 97 -13.29 -0.57 -5.13
C LEU A 97 -12.42 0.66 -5.40
N LEU A 98 -11.10 0.47 -5.46
CA LEU A 98 -10.17 1.56 -5.75
C LEU A 98 -10.30 2.18 -7.14
N ARG A 99 -10.90 1.50 -8.12
CA ARG A 99 -10.99 2.04 -9.49
C ARG A 99 -11.69 3.39 -9.58
N GLY A 100 -12.72 3.62 -8.76
CA GLY A 100 -13.43 4.90 -8.70
C GLY A 100 -12.79 5.95 -7.78
N TRP A 101 -11.99 5.50 -6.80
CA TRP A 101 -11.56 6.32 -5.66
C TRP A 101 -10.06 6.64 -5.65
N LYS A 102 -9.31 6.25 -6.67
CA LYS A 102 -7.84 6.43 -6.75
C LYS A 102 -7.41 7.87 -6.49
N LYS A 103 -8.11 8.85 -7.09
CA LYS A 103 -7.75 10.27 -6.93
C LYS A 103 -7.96 10.76 -5.50
N LYS A 104 -9.06 10.35 -4.86
CA LYS A 104 -9.39 10.74 -3.48
C LYS A 104 -8.40 10.11 -2.51
N LEU A 105 -8.05 8.84 -2.74
CA LEU A 105 -7.06 8.13 -1.94
C LEU A 105 -5.65 8.74 -2.08
N LEU A 106 -5.22 9.06 -3.30
CA LEU A 106 -3.95 9.76 -3.53
C LEU A 106 -3.93 11.14 -2.86
N TYR A 107 -5.03 11.89 -2.92
CA TYR A 107 -5.15 13.17 -2.22
C TYR A 107 -5.01 13.01 -0.71
N LEU A 108 -5.64 11.98 -0.13
CA LEU A 108 -5.53 11.65 1.28
C LEU A 108 -4.08 11.37 1.67
N GLU A 109 -3.38 10.52 0.93
CA GLU A 109 -1.96 10.22 1.16
C GLU A 109 -1.07 11.46 1.04
N PHE A 110 -1.32 12.28 0.01
CA PHE A 110 -0.59 13.54 -0.17
C PHE A 110 -0.80 14.52 0.99
N SER A 111 -2.04 14.58 1.53
CA SER A 111 -2.37 15.40 2.68
C SER A 111 -1.59 14.98 3.93
N PHE A 112 -1.36 13.66 4.10
CA PHE A 112 -0.59 13.14 5.23
C PHE A 112 0.92 13.22 5.03
N SER A 113 1.42 13.37 3.80
CA SER A 113 2.87 13.42 3.54
C SER A 113 3.58 14.54 4.30
N GLY A 114 2.94 15.71 4.42
CA GLY A 114 3.45 16.82 5.23
C GLY A 114 3.51 16.50 6.73
N MET A 115 2.50 15.78 7.24
CA MET A 115 2.48 15.34 8.64
C MET A 115 3.56 14.29 8.91
N TYR A 116 3.79 13.36 7.98
CA TYR A 116 4.90 12.39 8.08
C TYR A 116 6.26 13.09 8.10
N LEU A 117 6.44 14.12 7.27
CA LEU A 117 7.65 14.93 7.29
C LEU A 117 7.86 15.62 8.66
N LEU A 118 6.81 16.18 9.24
CA LEU A 118 6.85 16.75 10.60
C LEU A 118 7.14 15.68 11.65
N GLY A 119 6.57 14.48 11.50
CA GLY A 119 6.87 13.34 12.36
C GLY A 119 8.35 12.96 12.33
N LEU A 120 8.96 12.96 11.14
CA LEU A 120 10.38 12.71 10.96
C LEU A 120 11.24 13.81 11.60
N LEU A 121 10.90 15.09 11.37
CA LEU A 121 11.61 16.24 11.94
C LEU A 121 11.52 16.28 13.47
N SER A 122 10.47 15.73 14.05
CA SER A 122 10.33 15.61 15.53
C SER A 122 11.08 14.40 16.10
N VAL A 123 12.07 13.85 15.38
CA VAL A 123 12.84 12.66 15.79
C VAL A 123 11.92 11.45 16.06
N GLY A 124 10.82 11.35 15.33
CA GLY A 124 9.89 10.22 15.43
C GLY A 124 8.77 10.38 16.48
N ILE A 125 8.87 11.33 17.40
CA ILE A 125 7.86 11.54 18.45
C ILE A 125 6.48 11.86 17.84
N GLY A 126 6.45 12.61 16.74
CA GLY A 126 5.23 12.98 16.02
C GLY A 126 4.42 11.77 15.52
N PHE A 127 5.04 10.63 15.26
CA PHE A 127 4.34 9.44 14.77
C PHE A 127 3.35 8.86 15.79
N PHE A 128 3.55 9.05 17.09
CA PHE A 128 2.59 8.62 18.10
C PHE A 128 1.21 9.26 17.92
N TRP A 129 1.16 10.48 17.37
CA TRP A 129 -0.09 11.20 17.10
C TRP A 129 -0.56 11.01 15.65
N ILE A 130 0.39 11.00 14.70
CA ILE A 130 0.09 10.91 13.28
C ILE A 130 -0.49 9.54 12.94
N THR A 131 0.07 8.46 13.49
CA THR A 131 -0.37 7.09 13.18
C THR A 131 -1.84 6.85 13.54
N PRO A 132 -2.32 7.07 14.78
CA PRO A 132 -3.74 6.84 15.10
C PRO A 132 -4.67 7.79 14.35
N TYR A 133 -4.24 9.01 14.07
CA TYR A 133 -5.02 9.95 13.26
C TYR A 133 -5.16 9.46 11.80
N TYR A 134 -4.07 8.99 11.21
CA TYR A 134 -4.07 8.43 9.87
C TYR A 134 -4.96 7.17 9.78
N GLU A 135 -4.83 6.24 10.73
CA GLU A 135 -5.66 5.01 10.77
C GLU A 135 -7.15 5.33 10.87
N THR A 136 -7.51 6.29 11.71
CA THR A 136 -8.91 6.74 11.87
C THR A 136 -9.43 7.34 10.56
N THR A 137 -8.64 8.19 9.91
CA THR A 137 -9.01 8.82 8.63
C THR A 137 -9.18 7.77 7.53
N PHE A 138 -8.30 6.78 7.50
CA PHE A 138 -8.38 5.68 6.54
C PHE A 138 -9.61 4.79 6.78
N ALA A 139 -9.97 4.53 8.04
CA ALA A 139 -11.19 3.80 8.38
C ALA A 139 -12.46 4.54 7.93
N PHE A 140 -12.50 5.88 8.04
CA PHE A 140 -13.60 6.68 7.49
C PHE A 140 -13.65 6.60 5.97
N PHE A 141 -12.51 6.69 5.30
CA PHE A 141 -12.42 6.52 3.85
C PHE A 141 -12.94 5.14 3.41
N TYR A 142 -12.53 4.07 4.10
CA TYR A 142 -13.01 2.72 3.84
C TYR A 142 -14.54 2.62 3.94
N ARG A 143 -15.14 3.16 5.01
CA ARG A 143 -16.61 3.17 5.20
C ARG A 143 -17.34 3.94 4.11
N GLU A 144 -16.77 5.04 3.64
CA GLU A 144 -17.35 5.83 2.54
C GLU A 144 -17.35 5.03 1.23
N VAL A 145 -16.24 4.40 0.90
CA VAL A 145 -16.08 3.57 -0.33
C VAL A 145 -17.01 2.36 -0.31
N THR A 146 -17.14 1.67 0.82
CA THR A 146 -18.01 0.49 0.96
C THR A 146 -19.49 0.88 1.10
N GLY A 147 -19.80 2.05 1.66
CA GLY A 147 -21.16 2.56 1.81
C GLY A 147 -21.81 2.93 0.48
N GLU A 148 -21.09 3.55 -0.44
CA GLU A 148 -21.60 3.89 -1.78
C GLU A 148 -21.81 2.64 -2.66
N THR A 149 -20.96 1.63 -2.54
CA THR A 149 -21.19 0.36 -3.27
C THR A 149 -22.43 -0.37 -2.82
N ARG A 150 -22.80 -0.30 -1.53
CA ARG A 150 -24.07 -0.86 -1.02
C ARG A 150 -25.30 -0.06 -1.48
N GLY A 151 -25.15 1.23 -1.73
CA GLY A 151 -26.23 2.09 -2.22
C GLY A 151 -26.51 1.97 -3.73
N GLN A 152 -25.61 1.38 -4.49
CA GLN A 152 -25.76 1.14 -5.94
C GLN A 152 -26.35 -0.23 -6.28
N GLU A 153 -26.42 -1.15 -5.32
CA GLU A 153 -27.00 -2.50 -5.50
C GLU A 153 -28.51 -2.56 -5.13
N ASN A 154 -29.13 -1.47 -4.67
CA ASN A 154 -30.58 -1.33 -4.45
C ASN A 154 -31.19 -0.35 -5.44
#